data_123b165894fb6be91a6ead92803871f2
#
_entry.id   123b165894fb6be91a6ead92803871f2
#
_cell.length_a   1.000
_cell.length_b   1.000
_cell.length_c   1.000
_cell.angle_alpha   90.00
_cell.angle_beta   90.00
_cell.angle_gamma   90.00
#
_symmetry.space_group_name_H-M   'P 1'
#
loop_
_entity.id
_entity.type
_entity.pdbx_description
1 polymer ?
#
loop_
_entity_poly.entity_id
_entity_poly.type
_entity_poly.pdbx_seq_one_letter_code
_entity_poly.pdbx_strand_id
1 'polypeptide(L)'
;QSNLKRLQAGIAASRSRVAQSQAALNTALIERDQKTIKSPVAGKILELTTLAGSSVDTKQSVVQISPLGRTIAICEIDELFADKVAVGQKAWIRNVGSTDTLSAGVVYTAFSFLKKKSLFTDQAGEKEDRRVRTVKIMLDQPDKLLLNARVECVIDISGNLKK
;
A
#
# COMPACT_ATOMS: atom_id res chain seq x y z
N GLN A 1 62.33 -24.23 -7.58
CA GLN A 1 61.34 -23.52 -6.72
C GLN A 1 60.81 -22.23 -7.36
N SER A 2 61.57 -21.48 -8.15
CA SER A 2 61.14 -20.22 -8.79
C SER A 2 60.04 -20.43 -9.89
N ASN A 3 60.12 -21.49 -10.66
CA ASN A 3 59.13 -21.80 -11.70
C ASN A 3 57.76 -22.17 -11.14
N LEU A 4 57.73 -22.88 -10.02
CA LEU A 4 56.49 -23.26 -9.34
C LEU A 4 55.77 -22.01 -8.79
N LYS A 5 56.49 -21.08 -8.16
CA LYS A 5 55.96 -19.80 -7.70
C LYS A 5 55.39 -18.95 -8.86
N ARG A 6 56.09 -18.91 -9.99
CA ARG A 6 55.65 -18.19 -11.18
C ARG A 6 54.39 -18.79 -11.78
N LEU A 7 54.27 -20.10 -11.82
CA LEU A 7 53.03 -20.78 -12.28
C LEU A 7 51.86 -20.55 -11.32
N GLN A 8 52.09 -20.62 -10.01
CA GLN A 8 51.09 -20.32 -9.01
C GLN A 8 50.58 -18.86 -9.11
N ALA A 9 51.49 -17.91 -9.30
CA ALA A 9 51.14 -16.50 -9.52
C ALA A 9 50.34 -16.32 -10.82
N GLY A 10 50.69 -17.04 -11.90
CA GLY A 10 49.92 -17.02 -13.15
C GLY A 10 48.52 -17.59 -13.01
N ILE A 11 48.37 -18.68 -12.25
CA ILE A 11 47.06 -19.25 -11.94
C ILE A 11 46.21 -18.27 -11.10
N ALA A 12 46.82 -17.66 -10.07
CA ALA A 12 46.14 -16.67 -9.24
C ALA A 12 45.67 -15.46 -10.05
N ALA A 13 46.55 -14.95 -10.94
CA ALA A 13 46.19 -13.84 -11.83
C ALA A 13 45.04 -14.21 -12.80
N SER A 14 45.09 -15.43 -13.36
CA SER A 14 44.00 -15.91 -14.23
C SER A 14 42.67 -16.07 -13.49
N ARG A 15 42.69 -16.61 -12.28
CA ARG A 15 41.53 -16.72 -11.41
C ARG A 15 40.95 -15.34 -11.07
N SER A 16 41.81 -14.37 -10.78
CA SER A 16 41.37 -12.99 -10.52
C SER A 16 40.71 -12.38 -11.76
N ARG A 17 41.22 -12.58 -12.96
CA ARG A 17 40.60 -12.12 -14.22
C ARG A 17 39.25 -12.76 -14.45
N VAL A 18 39.09 -14.05 -14.21
CA VAL A 18 37.80 -14.76 -14.33
C VAL A 18 36.80 -14.16 -13.34
N ALA A 19 37.22 -13.95 -12.07
CA ALA A 19 36.35 -13.35 -11.07
C ALA A 19 35.90 -11.92 -11.46
N GLN A 20 36.81 -11.09 -11.99
CA GLN A 20 36.48 -9.75 -12.50
C GLN A 20 35.51 -9.80 -13.69
N SER A 21 35.76 -10.69 -14.65
CA SER A 21 34.84 -10.85 -15.79
C SER A 21 33.46 -11.32 -15.36
N GLN A 22 33.39 -12.22 -14.37
CA GLN A 22 32.12 -12.69 -13.81
C GLN A 22 31.38 -11.57 -13.10
N ALA A 23 32.08 -10.73 -12.32
CA ALA A 23 31.50 -9.56 -11.66
C ALA A 23 30.95 -8.56 -12.70
N ALA A 24 31.73 -8.28 -13.77
CA ALA A 24 31.28 -7.40 -14.85
C ALA A 24 30.04 -7.94 -15.57
N LEU A 25 30.01 -9.26 -15.85
CA LEU A 25 28.81 -9.89 -16.42
C LEU A 25 27.60 -9.75 -15.51
N ASN A 26 27.75 -10.03 -14.22
CA ASN A 26 26.66 -9.88 -13.24
C ASN A 26 26.13 -8.45 -13.20
N THR A 27 27.03 -7.45 -13.19
CA THR A 27 26.63 -6.03 -13.25
C THR A 27 25.82 -5.72 -14.51
N ALA A 28 26.29 -6.17 -15.69
CA ALA A 28 25.58 -5.95 -16.95
C ALA A 28 24.20 -6.63 -16.98
N LEU A 29 24.07 -7.81 -16.37
CA LEU A 29 22.79 -8.51 -16.25
C LEU A 29 21.82 -7.75 -15.34
N ILE A 30 22.30 -7.22 -14.21
CA ILE A 30 21.50 -6.39 -13.30
C ILE A 30 21.03 -5.11 -14.02
N GLU A 31 21.93 -4.42 -14.71
CA GLU A 31 21.58 -3.22 -15.47
C GLU A 31 20.55 -3.50 -16.56
N ARG A 32 20.68 -4.63 -17.27
CA ARG A 32 19.68 -5.06 -18.25
C ARG A 32 18.32 -5.30 -17.59
N ASP A 33 18.29 -6.01 -16.47
CA ASP A 33 17.05 -6.36 -15.79
C ASP A 33 16.34 -5.11 -15.20
N GLN A 34 17.11 -4.11 -14.77
CA GLN A 34 16.59 -2.81 -14.31
C GLN A 34 15.90 -2.00 -15.43
N LYS A 35 16.22 -2.26 -16.70
CA LYS A 35 15.54 -1.63 -17.85
C LYS A 35 14.16 -2.22 -18.12
N THR A 36 13.78 -3.30 -17.45
CA THR A 36 12.47 -3.93 -17.61
C THR A 36 11.69 -3.79 -16.31
N ILE A 37 10.64 -2.95 -16.33
CA ILE A 37 9.75 -2.78 -15.19
C ILE A 37 8.76 -3.94 -15.15
N LYS A 38 8.78 -4.69 -14.05
CA LYS A 38 7.86 -5.81 -13.80
C LYS A 38 7.01 -5.52 -12.58
N SER A 39 5.73 -5.93 -12.64
CA SER A 39 4.86 -5.84 -11.46
C SER A 39 5.38 -6.77 -10.35
N PRO A 40 5.57 -6.28 -9.13
CA PRO A 40 5.95 -7.13 -7.99
C PRO A 40 4.78 -7.96 -7.46
N VAL A 41 3.54 -7.65 -7.84
CA VAL A 41 2.32 -8.30 -7.36
C VAL A 41 1.35 -8.56 -8.50
N ALA A 42 0.55 -9.62 -8.36
CA ALA A 42 -0.61 -9.83 -9.22
C ALA A 42 -1.72 -8.84 -8.82
N GLY A 43 -2.34 -8.18 -9.79
CA GLY A 43 -3.33 -7.15 -9.50
C GLY A 43 -4.00 -6.57 -10.73
N LYS A 44 -4.92 -5.64 -10.50
CA LYS A 44 -5.59 -4.85 -11.53
C LYS A 44 -4.85 -3.53 -11.72
N ILE A 45 -4.52 -3.18 -12.94
CA ILE A 45 -3.98 -1.86 -13.28
C ILE A 45 -5.10 -0.84 -13.09
N LEU A 46 -4.86 0.16 -12.25
CA LEU A 46 -5.78 1.26 -12.00
C LEU A 46 -5.49 2.42 -12.95
N GLU A 47 -4.22 2.75 -13.10
CA GLU A 47 -3.78 3.88 -13.90
C GLU A 47 -2.41 3.59 -14.52
N LEU A 48 -2.25 4.00 -15.76
CA LEU A 48 -0.98 4.02 -16.46
C LEU A 48 -0.59 5.48 -16.70
N THR A 49 0.42 5.97 -15.99
CA THR A 49 0.82 7.39 -16.02
C THR A 49 1.80 7.72 -17.13
N THR A 50 2.33 6.72 -17.80
CA THR A 50 3.34 6.88 -18.87
C THR A 50 2.86 6.25 -20.18
N LEU A 51 3.14 6.92 -21.29
CA LEU A 51 2.87 6.44 -22.63
C LEU A 51 4.15 5.93 -23.30
N ALA A 52 4.01 5.09 -24.30
CA ALA A 52 5.14 4.63 -25.10
C ALA A 52 5.86 5.84 -25.73
N GLY A 53 7.18 5.92 -25.59
CA GLY A 53 7.99 7.05 -26.04
C GLY A 53 8.21 8.15 -25.00
N SER A 54 7.55 8.10 -23.83
CA SER A 54 7.80 9.03 -22.74
C SER A 54 9.14 8.74 -22.05
N SER A 55 9.82 9.79 -21.63
CA SER A 55 10.96 9.67 -20.72
C SER A 55 10.45 9.40 -19.31
N VAL A 56 11.06 8.44 -18.60
CA VAL A 56 10.73 8.10 -17.22
C VAL A 56 11.95 8.30 -16.32
N ASP A 57 11.71 8.78 -15.11
CA ASP A 57 12.72 8.93 -14.07
C ASP A 57 12.44 7.90 -12.96
N THR A 58 13.49 7.55 -12.21
CA THR A 58 13.44 6.61 -11.08
C THR A 58 12.50 7.03 -9.95
N LYS A 59 12.16 8.32 -9.88
CA LYS A 59 11.23 8.88 -8.88
C LYS A 59 9.79 8.96 -9.35
N GLN A 60 9.51 8.68 -10.62
CA GLN A 60 8.19 8.82 -11.21
C GLN A 60 7.42 7.49 -11.11
N SER A 61 6.17 7.57 -10.67
CA SER A 61 5.26 6.44 -10.75
C SER A 61 4.88 6.18 -12.20
N VAL A 62 5.09 4.96 -12.68
CA VAL A 62 4.80 4.54 -14.06
C VAL A 62 3.41 3.93 -14.16
N VAL A 63 3.00 3.18 -13.13
CA VAL A 63 1.73 2.45 -13.10
C VAL A 63 1.25 2.34 -11.66
N GLN A 64 -0.06 2.47 -11.48
CA GLN A 64 -0.71 2.19 -10.20
C GLN A 64 -1.46 0.86 -10.29
N ILE A 65 -1.15 -0.05 -9.38
CA ILE A 65 -1.70 -1.41 -9.37
C ILE A 65 -2.42 -1.64 -8.04
N SER A 66 -3.67 -2.09 -8.12
CA SER A 66 -4.37 -2.64 -6.96
C SER A 66 -4.05 -4.13 -6.87
N PRO A 67 -3.39 -4.60 -5.79
CA PRO A 67 -3.16 -6.03 -5.59
C PRO A 67 -4.49 -6.77 -5.47
N LEU A 68 -4.50 -8.03 -5.90
CA LEU A 68 -5.64 -8.93 -5.66
C LEU A 68 -5.78 -9.14 -4.16
N GLY A 69 -6.98 -8.89 -3.64
CA GLY A 69 -7.23 -9.00 -2.21
C GLY A 69 -8.57 -8.42 -1.80
N ARG A 70 -8.80 -8.40 -0.49
CA ARG A 70 -10.03 -7.83 0.07
C ARG A 70 -9.97 -6.31 0.08
N THR A 71 -11.04 -5.68 -0.33
CA THR A 71 -11.19 -4.22 -0.26
C THR A 71 -11.50 -3.81 1.17
N ILE A 72 -10.89 -2.72 1.60
CA ILE A 72 -11.10 -2.14 2.92
C ILE A 72 -11.59 -0.70 2.79
N ALA A 73 -12.49 -0.30 3.69
CA ALA A 73 -12.82 1.10 3.91
C ALA A 73 -12.03 1.63 5.11
N ILE A 74 -11.43 2.81 4.95
CA ILE A 74 -10.71 3.51 6.02
C ILE A 74 -11.63 4.60 6.54
N CYS A 75 -11.96 4.52 7.83
CA CYS A 75 -12.84 5.46 8.50
C CYS A 75 -12.10 6.18 9.62
N GLU A 76 -12.40 7.45 9.80
CA GLU A 76 -11.96 8.25 10.93
C GLU A 76 -13.14 8.47 11.87
N ILE A 77 -13.01 7.99 13.09
CA ILE A 77 -14.02 8.08 14.15
C ILE A 77 -13.60 9.18 15.10
N ASP A 78 -14.52 10.09 15.40
CA ASP A 78 -14.31 11.16 16.37
C ASP A 78 -13.93 10.61 17.75
N GLU A 79 -13.07 11.32 18.48
CA GLU A 79 -12.58 10.95 19.80
C GLU A 79 -13.71 10.61 20.77
N LEU A 80 -14.85 11.33 20.69
CA LEU A 80 -16.02 11.13 21.56
C LEU A 80 -16.63 9.71 21.42
N PHE A 81 -16.43 9.06 20.28
CA PHE A 81 -16.96 7.73 19.99
C PHE A 81 -15.88 6.66 19.86
N ALA A 82 -14.61 7.07 19.96
CA ALA A 82 -13.46 6.19 19.70
C ALA A 82 -13.43 4.95 20.60
N ASP A 83 -13.83 5.09 21.86
CA ASP A 83 -13.84 3.99 22.85
C ASP A 83 -14.96 2.95 22.58
N LYS A 84 -16.02 3.36 21.87
CA LYS A 84 -17.17 2.50 21.60
C LYS A 84 -16.94 1.57 20.42
N VAL A 85 -15.88 1.83 19.63
CA VAL A 85 -15.58 1.04 18.42
C VAL A 85 -14.53 -0.01 18.71
N ALA A 86 -14.88 -1.28 18.44
CA ALA A 86 -14.02 -2.44 18.64
C ALA A 86 -13.96 -3.32 17.39
N VAL A 87 -12.89 -4.12 17.30
CA VAL A 87 -12.72 -5.12 16.24
C VAL A 87 -13.85 -6.16 16.34
N GLY A 88 -14.38 -6.59 15.20
CA GLY A 88 -15.47 -7.55 15.08
C GLY A 88 -16.86 -6.94 15.01
N GLN A 89 -17.04 -5.64 15.23
CA GLN A 89 -18.33 -4.99 15.08
C GLN A 89 -18.76 -4.93 13.62
N LYS A 90 -20.07 -5.03 13.39
CA LYS A 90 -20.68 -4.89 12.07
C LYS A 90 -20.64 -3.44 11.62
N ALA A 91 -20.43 -3.25 10.34
CA ALA A 91 -20.41 -1.93 9.73
C ALA A 91 -21.10 -1.95 8.36
N TRP A 92 -21.64 -0.83 7.97
CA TRP A 92 -22.27 -0.61 6.67
C TRP A 92 -21.64 0.58 6.01
N ILE A 93 -21.42 0.46 4.71
CA ILE A 93 -20.84 1.49 3.87
C ILE A 93 -21.93 2.03 2.96
N ARG A 94 -22.04 3.34 2.88
CA ARG A 94 -23.02 4.05 2.06
C ARG A 94 -22.39 5.26 1.37
N ASN A 95 -23.05 5.77 0.33
CA ASN A 95 -22.66 7.06 -0.24
C ASN A 95 -22.93 8.19 0.75
N VAL A 96 -22.12 9.23 0.67
CA VAL A 96 -22.30 10.44 1.48
C VAL A 96 -23.68 11.03 1.22
N GLY A 97 -24.46 11.22 2.29
CA GLY A 97 -25.81 11.77 2.21
C GLY A 97 -26.90 10.79 1.72
N SER A 98 -26.60 9.50 1.53
CA SER A 98 -27.57 8.47 1.18
C SER A 98 -27.83 7.53 2.36
N THR A 99 -29.06 7.00 2.42
CA THR A 99 -29.43 5.94 3.36
C THR A 99 -29.17 4.54 2.80
N ASP A 100 -28.91 4.42 1.49
CA ASP A 100 -28.74 3.13 0.83
C ASP A 100 -27.39 2.51 1.15
N THR A 101 -27.41 1.27 1.63
CA THR A 101 -26.20 0.51 1.92
C THR A 101 -25.59 -0.05 0.63
N LEU A 102 -24.36 0.30 0.35
CA LEU A 102 -23.60 -0.20 -0.80
C LEU A 102 -22.92 -1.53 -0.49
N SER A 103 -22.36 -1.66 0.72
CA SER A 103 -21.70 -2.87 1.18
C SER A 103 -21.81 -2.98 2.68
N ALA A 104 -21.88 -4.22 3.17
CA ALA A 104 -21.67 -4.54 4.57
C ALA A 104 -20.20 -4.91 4.79
N GLY A 105 -19.79 -4.95 6.05
CA GLY A 105 -18.46 -5.35 6.43
C GLY A 105 -18.29 -5.47 7.94
N VAL A 106 -17.06 -5.77 8.34
CA VAL A 106 -16.72 -5.93 9.76
C VAL A 106 -15.49 -5.09 10.07
N VAL A 107 -15.48 -4.48 11.24
CA VAL A 107 -14.30 -3.78 11.76
C VAL A 107 -13.16 -4.77 11.90
N TYR A 108 -12.16 -4.63 11.04
CA TYR A 108 -11.00 -5.51 10.96
C TYR A 108 -9.85 -5.01 11.85
N THR A 109 -9.64 -3.68 11.90
CA THR A 109 -8.60 -3.07 12.72
C THR A 109 -9.11 -1.77 13.30
N ALA A 110 -8.89 -1.55 14.59
CA ALA A 110 -9.09 -0.28 15.25
C ALA A 110 -7.77 0.14 15.90
N PHE A 111 -7.18 1.23 15.43
CA PHE A 111 -5.89 1.70 15.95
C PHE A 111 -6.03 2.20 17.39
N SER A 112 -5.03 1.94 18.22
CA SER A 112 -5.04 2.30 19.65
C SER A 112 -4.52 3.71 19.95
N PHE A 113 -4.47 4.60 18.94
CA PHE A 113 -4.03 5.97 19.11
C PHE A 113 -4.91 6.94 18.33
N LEU A 114 -4.98 8.16 18.84
CA LEU A 114 -5.66 9.27 18.19
C LEU A 114 -4.69 10.04 17.31
N LYS A 115 -5.14 10.47 16.15
CA LYS A 115 -4.39 11.36 15.25
C LYS A 115 -5.26 12.59 14.92
N LYS A 116 -4.63 13.61 14.35
CA LYS A 116 -5.37 14.73 13.76
C LYS A 116 -6.21 14.23 12.59
N LYS A 117 -7.46 14.72 12.46
CA LYS A 117 -8.34 14.42 11.32
C LYS A 117 -7.61 14.73 10.01
N SER A 118 -7.60 13.76 9.09
CA SER A 118 -6.87 13.87 7.82
C SER A 118 -7.74 13.53 6.60
N LEU A 119 -8.80 12.75 6.78
CA LEU A 119 -9.73 12.42 5.72
C LEU A 119 -10.81 13.51 5.65
N PHE A 120 -10.89 14.18 4.51
CA PHE A 120 -11.93 15.14 4.18
C PHE A 120 -12.13 16.27 5.20
N THR A 121 -11.37 17.34 5.06
CA THR A 121 -11.60 18.60 5.75
C THR A 121 -12.71 19.34 5.01
N ASP A 122 -13.90 19.43 5.59
CA ASP A 122 -15.11 19.88 4.92
C ASP A 122 -15.22 21.40 4.72
N GLN A 123 -14.41 22.24 5.40
CA GLN A 123 -14.42 23.68 5.20
C GLN A 123 -13.05 24.34 5.40
N ALA A 124 -12.73 25.26 4.50
CA ALA A 124 -11.62 26.18 4.66
C ALA A 124 -11.97 27.18 5.77
N GLY A 125 -11.56 26.87 7.01
CA GLY A 125 -11.83 27.74 8.18
C GLY A 125 -12.01 27.00 9.50
N GLU A 126 -12.36 25.73 9.51
CA GLU A 126 -12.40 24.91 10.73
C GLU A 126 -10.97 24.61 11.21
N LYS A 127 -10.43 25.50 12.03
CA LYS A 127 -9.23 25.28 12.85
C LYS A 127 -9.56 24.42 14.09
N GLU A 128 -10.48 23.49 13.99
CA GLU A 128 -10.71 22.57 15.09
C GLU A 128 -9.67 21.46 15.05
N ASP A 129 -8.91 21.36 16.12
CA ASP A 129 -7.92 20.31 16.36
C ASP A 129 -8.64 19.01 16.75
N ARG A 130 -9.53 18.54 15.86
CA ARG A 130 -10.30 17.32 16.06
C ARG A 130 -9.39 16.12 15.98
N ARG A 131 -9.40 15.34 17.04
CA ARG A 131 -8.71 14.07 17.10
C ARG A 131 -9.62 12.94 16.71
N VAL A 132 -9.08 12.02 15.92
CA VAL A 132 -9.83 10.89 15.38
C VAL A 132 -9.05 9.59 15.55
N ARG A 133 -9.79 8.52 15.73
CA ARG A 133 -9.29 7.16 15.71
C ARG A 133 -9.50 6.56 14.33
N THR A 134 -8.44 6.06 13.71
CA THR A 134 -8.56 5.37 12.43
C THR A 134 -9.05 3.93 12.64
N VAL A 135 -10.03 3.55 11.84
CA VAL A 135 -10.61 2.22 11.82
C VAL A 135 -10.60 1.69 10.39
N LYS A 136 -10.30 0.41 10.22
CA LYS A 136 -10.34 -0.27 8.93
C LYS A 136 -11.48 -1.29 8.95
N ILE A 137 -12.37 -1.21 7.99
CA ILE A 137 -13.52 -2.09 7.80
C ILE A 137 -13.23 -2.97 6.59
N MET A 138 -13.30 -4.27 6.76
CA MET A 138 -13.21 -5.24 5.68
C MET A 138 -14.59 -5.38 5.04
N LEU A 139 -14.66 -5.21 3.72
CA LEU A 139 -15.91 -5.21 2.97
C LEU A 139 -16.25 -6.61 2.46
N ASP A 140 -17.53 -6.97 2.53
CA ASP A 140 -18.04 -8.26 2.05
C ASP A 140 -18.28 -8.24 0.53
N GLN A 141 -18.79 -7.12 -0.02
CA GLN A 141 -19.13 -6.95 -1.43
C GLN A 141 -18.56 -5.62 -1.96
N PRO A 142 -17.28 -5.60 -2.37
CA PRO A 142 -16.65 -4.37 -2.83
C PRO A 142 -17.03 -3.93 -4.24
N ASP A 143 -17.67 -4.79 -5.03
CA ASP A 143 -17.88 -4.61 -6.48
C ASP A 143 -18.73 -3.36 -6.84
N LYS A 144 -19.52 -2.87 -5.89
CA LYS A 144 -20.32 -1.66 -6.04
C LYS A 144 -19.57 -0.36 -5.72
N LEU A 145 -18.33 -0.48 -5.27
CA LEU A 145 -17.55 0.66 -4.81
C LEU A 145 -16.34 0.88 -5.72
N LEU A 146 -16.13 2.12 -6.09
CA LEU A 146 -14.87 2.51 -6.73
C LEU A 146 -13.77 2.63 -5.68
N LEU A 147 -12.57 2.19 -6.03
CA LEU A 147 -11.41 2.41 -5.18
C LEU A 147 -11.17 3.92 -5.02
N ASN A 148 -10.80 4.31 -3.81
CA ASN A 148 -10.61 5.72 -3.44
C ASN A 148 -11.89 6.59 -3.47
N ALA A 149 -13.08 5.96 -3.50
CA ALA A 149 -14.34 6.70 -3.38
C ALA A 149 -14.53 7.21 -1.94
N ARG A 150 -15.14 8.39 -1.81
CA ARG A 150 -15.60 8.95 -0.53
C ARG A 150 -16.87 8.23 -0.10
N VAL A 151 -16.87 7.66 1.09
CA VAL A 151 -17.99 6.90 1.63
C VAL A 151 -18.26 7.27 3.09
N GLU A 152 -19.46 7.04 3.55
CA GLU A 152 -19.82 7.05 4.96
C GLU A 152 -19.81 5.65 5.53
N CYS A 153 -19.25 5.53 6.76
CA CYS A 153 -19.23 4.30 7.52
C CYS A 153 -20.17 4.39 8.71
N VAL A 154 -21.12 3.48 8.79
CA VAL A 154 -22.02 3.32 9.94
C VAL A 154 -21.58 2.06 10.68
N ILE A 155 -21.20 2.18 11.95
CA ILE A 155 -20.70 1.07 12.79
C ILE A 155 -21.73 0.79 13.88
N ASP A 156 -22.08 -0.48 14.05
CA ASP A 156 -22.95 -0.92 15.13
C ASP A 156 -22.19 -0.97 16.46
N ILE A 157 -22.51 -0.06 17.35
CA ILE A 157 -21.92 0.03 18.69
C ILE A 157 -22.80 -0.58 19.79
N SER A 158 -23.97 -1.13 19.44
CA SER A 158 -24.95 -1.64 20.41
C SER A 158 -24.42 -2.81 21.25
N GLY A 159 -23.54 -3.61 20.69
CA GLY A 159 -22.91 -4.75 21.38
C GLY A 159 -21.94 -4.37 22.51
N ASN A 160 -21.47 -3.13 22.59
CA ASN A 160 -20.48 -2.66 23.58
C ASN A 160 -21.10 -1.85 24.73
N LEU A 161 -22.43 -1.71 24.79
CA LEU A 161 -23.13 -1.01 25.87
C LEU A 161 -23.32 -1.84 27.14
N LYS A 162 -22.71 -3.04 27.21
CA LYS A 162 -22.70 -3.87 28.43
C LYS A 162 -21.30 -3.87 29.03
N LYS A 163 -20.96 -2.82 29.78
CA LYS A 163 -20.16 -2.88 31.04
C LYS A 163 -20.28 -1.56 31.78
#